data_17d064b93621cc4622b765d755bac01e
#
_entry.id   17d064b93621cc4622b765d755bac01e
#
_cell.length_a   1.000
_cell.length_b   1.000
_cell.length_c   1.000
_cell.angle_alpha   90.00
_cell.angle_beta   90.00
_cell.angle_gamma   90.00
#
_symmetry.space_group_name_H-M   'P 1'
#
loop_
_entity.id
_entity.type
_entity.pdbx_description
1 polymer ?
#
loop_
_entity_poly.entity_id
_entity_poly.type
_entity_poly.pdbx_seq_one_letter_code
_entity_poly.pdbx_strand_id
1 'polypeptide(L)'
;MKEKLLEKIESLNEIEKYQEIIDLIEALPAEQLNTDLMGELGRAYNNIEEYEKGLEILKSIENEVGDTALWNWRIGYSYFFLEDYTKAEKHFLKVCEQEPDDEKACDFLVGTYIALGEIEEENGNSEKAIEYALEAKKYAKTRENKIDTEIFLASLYNRHMRYTEAEEILRPILAKNKRDVEGIYELGYSLFKQERYEEALEYFLKLEKLDNADDWLYQKIGICYKNLDEKEEALKYYLKAVELDEEDTYSMSDIAWLYNVLGKYEEGLKYLERLEELGQDDAWTNVEFGYCLSRLERYEEAIKKLNHALEVEDEEKDIAHIHSLLGWSYRQLEDYDKALEHYIQSKENGRDSAWINDEIGYCYKKKSDLKKALEFYLLAEKYDKNDLDLVSEIAWVYSILGEYKEGLKYTERAVKLGRNDAWINIQYGACLANSNRFQEAIEKLEYALSLDEEKDLAFAYSQLGWCYRLLGDYEKALGYHIKSQEEGRNDAWINFEIAICYENLNDYEKALEYALISYELDKDEVNVLSEIGWLYNYMGKYEDALPFLLKAQELGRNDEGINTEIAVSLGRSGNVKEAIEKLKKSLTMVDEDNISQKIF
;
A
#
# COMPACT_ATOMS: atom_id res chain seq x y z
N MET A 1 50.16 -74.27 -10.89
CA MET A 1 50.71 -72.90 -11.18
C MET A 1 49.58 -71.86 -11.17
N LYS A 2 48.47 -72.19 -11.83
CA LYS A 2 47.29 -71.31 -11.93
C LYS A 2 46.69 -70.94 -10.55
N GLU A 3 46.49 -71.97 -9.68
CA GLU A 3 45.92 -71.79 -8.36
C GLU A 3 46.76 -70.88 -7.43
N LYS A 4 48.10 -71.03 -7.44
CA LYS A 4 49.02 -70.16 -6.69
C LYS A 4 49.05 -68.72 -7.23
N LEU A 5 48.73 -68.52 -8.51
CA LEU A 5 48.66 -67.18 -9.09
C LEU A 5 47.37 -66.47 -8.67
N LEU A 6 46.23 -67.14 -8.69
CA LEU A 6 44.97 -66.61 -8.20
C LEU A 6 45.00 -66.32 -6.70
N GLU A 7 45.61 -67.23 -5.88
CA GLU A 7 45.85 -66.94 -4.46
C GLU A 7 46.70 -65.69 -4.20
N LYS A 8 47.72 -65.45 -5.09
CA LYS A 8 48.54 -64.25 -5.01
C LYS A 8 47.74 -63.01 -5.40
N ILE A 9 46.94 -63.07 -6.43
CA ILE A 9 46.06 -61.99 -6.87
C ILE A 9 45.05 -61.65 -5.77
N GLU A 10 44.46 -62.66 -5.15
CA GLU A 10 43.51 -62.50 -4.04
C GLU A 10 44.16 -61.78 -2.84
N SER A 11 45.41 -62.19 -2.49
CA SER A 11 46.16 -61.49 -1.42
C SER A 11 46.54 -60.07 -1.78
N LEU A 12 46.78 -59.75 -3.06
CA LEU A 12 47.02 -58.39 -3.52
C LEU A 12 45.74 -57.54 -3.54
N ASN A 13 44.59 -58.15 -3.87
CA ASN A 13 43.29 -57.51 -3.77
C ASN A 13 42.94 -57.14 -2.33
N GLU A 14 43.24 -58.01 -1.35
CA GLU A 14 42.99 -57.72 0.10
C GLU A 14 43.78 -56.51 0.63
N ILE A 15 44.93 -56.21 0.02
CA ILE A 15 45.77 -55.08 0.39
C ILE A 15 45.73 -53.94 -0.65
N GLU A 16 44.73 -53.96 -1.54
CA GLU A 16 44.43 -52.91 -2.55
C GLU A 16 45.60 -52.56 -3.50
N LYS A 17 46.48 -53.56 -3.80
CA LYS A 17 47.61 -53.38 -4.69
C LYS A 17 47.26 -53.66 -6.16
N TYR A 18 46.31 -52.94 -6.68
CA TYR A 18 45.74 -53.17 -8.01
C TYR A 18 46.75 -53.02 -9.15
N GLN A 19 47.70 -52.08 -9.05
CA GLN A 19 48.74 -51.92 -10.05
C GLN A 19 49.65 -53.13 -10.10
N GLU A 20 50.00 -53.76 -8.95
CA GLU A 20 50.82 -54.98 -8.94
C GLU A 20 50.04 -56.17 -9.57
N ILE A 21 48.73 -56.21 -9.49
CA ILE A 21 47.87 -57.19 -10.17
C ILE A 21 47.91 -57.01 -11.67
N ILE A 22 47.81 -55.78 -12.16
CA ILE A 22 47.89 -55.44 -13.59
C ILE A 22 49.23 -55.87 -14.14
N ASP A 23 50.30 -55.40 -13.52
CA ASP A 23 51.68 -55.72 -13.95
C ASP A 23 51.92 -57.25 -13.97
N LEU A 24 51.37 -57.98 -13.00
CA LEU A 24 51.50 -59.44 -12.88
C LEU A 24 50.75 -60.19 -13.99
N ILE A 25 49.57 -59.76 -14.36
CA ILE A 25 48.71 -60.42 -15.36
C ILE A 25 49.19 -60.05 -16.78
N GLU A 26 49.54 -58.81 -17.04
CA GLU A 26 50.03 -58.34 -18.35
C GLU A 26 51.40 -58.93 -18.71
N ALA A 27 52.22 -59.30 -17.72
CA ALA A 27 53.47 -59.99 -17.95
C ALA A 27 53.31 -61.46 -18.40
N LEU A 28 52.09 -62.02 -18.40
CA LEU A 28 51.84 -63.39 -18.79
C LEU A 28 51.73 -63.53 -20.32
N PRO A 29 52.22 -64.65 -20.90
CA PRO A 29 51.96 -64.96 -22.28
C PRO A 29 50.46 -65.12 -22.57
N ALA A 30 50.01 -64.69 -23.75
CA ALA A 30 48.57 -64.76 -24.13
C ALA A 30 47.93 -66.12 -23.95
N GLU A 31 48.70 -67.20 -24.14
CA GLU A 31 48.27 -68.60 -23.97
C GLU A 31 47.95 -68.97 -22.50
N GLN A 32 48.40 -68.16 -21.54
CA GLN A 32 48.15 -68.38 -20.11
C GLN A 32 47.00 -67.54 -19.57
N LEU A 33 46.54 -66.58 -20.33
CA LEU A 33 45.39 -65.75 -20.00
C LEU A 33 44.11 -66.56 -20.13
N ASN A 34 43.24 -66.47 -19.12
CA ASN A 34 41.93 -67.10 -19.14
C ASN A 34 40.89 -66.12 -18.56
N THR A 35 39.62 -66.47 -18.59
CA THR A 35 38.50 -65.64 -18.14
C THR A 35 38.61 -65.18 -16.68
N ASP A 36 39.15 -66.05 -15.79
CA ASP A 36 39.32 -65.67 -14.37
C ASP A 36 40.37 -64.56 -14.26
N LEU A 37 41.53 -64.71 -14.90
CA LEU A 37 42.63 -63.71 -14.89
C LEU A 37 42.21 -62.41 -15.60
N MET A 38 41.53 -62.50 -16.74
CA MET A 38 41.02 -61.34 -17.45
C MET A 38 39.94 -60.63 -16.64
N GLY A 39 39.11 -61.35 -15.91
CA GLY A 39 38.15 -60.79 -15.01
C GLY A 39 38.79 -60.03 -13.82
N GLU A 40 39.89 -60.59 -13.26
CA GLU A 40 40.65 -59.88 -12.21
C GLU A 40 41.43 -58.69 -12.77
N LEU A 41 41.92 -58.75 -14.00
CA LEU A 41 42.56 -57.65 -14.68
C LEU A 41 41.58 -56.49 -14.91
N GLY A 42 40.40 -56.76 -15.44
CA GLY A 42 39.33 -55.76 -15.63
C GLY A 42 38.90 -55.12 -14.30
N ARG A 43 38.79 -55.95 -13.23
CA ARG A 43 38.55 -55.44 -11.88
C ARG A 43 39.68 -54.51 -11.39
N ALA A 44 40.93 -54.92 -11.59
CA ALA A 44 42.08 -54.11 -11.14
C ALA A 44 42.13 -52.76 -11.86
N TYR A 45 41.87 -52.73 -13.18
CA TYR A 45 41.73 -51.47 -13.92
C TYR A 45 40.57 -50.59 -13.40
N ASN A 46 39.41 -51.18 -13.10
CA ASN A 46 38.30 -50.44 -12.49
C ASN A 46 38.70 -49.79 -11.15
N ASN A 47 39.48 -50.50 -10.32
CA ASN A 47 39.86 -50.01 -8.99
C ASN A 47 40.99 -48.94 -9.04
N ILE A 48 41.68 -48.80 -10.18
CA ILE A 48 42.62 -47.66 -10.40
C ILE A 48 42.00 -46.56 -11.28
N GLU A 49 40.66 -46.58 -11.42
CA GLU A 49 39.85 -45.59 -12.16
C GLU A 49 40.13 -45.53 -13.67
N GLU A 50 40.76 -46.59 -14.26
CA GLU A 50 40.94 -46.77 -15.70
C GLU A 50 39.73 -47.56 -16.28
N TYR A 51 38.55 -46.97 -16.18
CA TYR A 51 37.27 -47.67 -16.44
C TYR A 51 37.10 -48.11 -17.89
N GLU A 52 37.57 -47.33 -18.89
CA GLU A 52 37.54 -47.72 -20.31
C GLU A 52 38.33 -48.97 -20.58
N LYS A 53 39.55 -49.11 -19.99
CA LYS A 53 40.38 -50.29 -20.14
C LYS A 53 39.75 -51.50 -19.42
N GLY A 54 39.26 -51.28 -18.21
CA GLY A 54 38.53 -52.29 -17.47
C GLY A 54 37.35 -52.83 -18.27
N LEU A 55 36.57 -51.94 -18.89
CA LEU A 55 35.43 -52.25 -19.73
C LEU A 55 35.85 -53.06 -21.00
N GLU A 56 36.92 -52.64 -21.70
CA GLU A 56 37.44 -53.32 -22.88
C GLU A 56 37.83 -54.77 -22.56
N ILE A 57 38.56 -54.98 -21.47
CA ILE A 57 38.98 -56.30 -20.98
C ILE A 57 37.81 -57.15 -20.61
N LEU A 58 36.84 -56.64 -19.83
CA LEU A 58 35.66 -57.38 -19.42
C LEU A 58 34.78 -57.78 -20.60
N LYS A 59 34.64 -56.92 -21.61
CA LYS A 59 33.94 -57.25 -22.87
C LYS A 59 34.64 -58.35 -23.67
N SER A 60 35.94 -58.47 -23.63
CA SER A 60 36.68 -59.53 -24.36
C SER A 60 36.31 -60.96 -23.91
N ILE A 61 35.81 -61.10 -22.68
CA ILE A 61 35.39 -62.39 -22.09
C ILE A 61 33.89 -62.59 -22.00
N GLU A 62 33.10 -61.65 -22.50
CA GLU A 62 31.61 -61.66 -22.41
C GLU A 62 30.97 -62.98 -22.86
N ASN A 63 31.41 -63.50 -24.00
CA ASN A 63 30.85 -64.74 -24.57
C ASN A 63 30.95 -65.96 -23.64
N GLU A 64 31.90 -65.95 -22.71
CA GLU A 64 32.18 -67.07 -21.82
C GLU A 64 31.55 -66.94 -20.45
N VAL A 65 31.47 -65.67 -19.93
CA VAL A 65 31.09 -65.37 -18.54
C VAL A 65 29.98 -64.33 -18.42
N GLY A 66 29.44 -63.80 -19.51
CA GLY A 66 28.50 -62.70 -19.55
C GLY A 66 27.17 -62.92 -18.81
N ASP A 67 26.83 -64.18 -18.48
CA ASP A 67 25.63 -64.49 -17.70
C ASP A 67 25.89 -64.62 -16.18
N THR A 68 27.16 -64.48 -15.74
CA THR A 68 27.48 -64.60 -14.31
C THR A 68 27.25 -63.27 -13.57
N ALA A 69 26.80 -63.36 -12.31
CA ALA A 69 26.64 -62.17 -11.46
C ALA A 69 27.94 -61.39 -11.30
N LEU A 70 29.06 -62.09 -11.06
CA LEU A 70 30.37 -61.45 -10.87
C LEU A 70 30.82 -60.64 -12.10
N TRP A 71 30.60 -61.15 -13.31
CA TRP A 71 30.95 -60.40 -14.53
C TRP A 71 30.04 -59.21 -14.72
N ASN A 72 28.72 -59.39 -14.55
CA ASN A 72 27.75 -58.30 -14.63
C ASN A 72 28.02 -57.21 -13.59
N TRP A 73 28.44 -57.58 -12.39
CA TRP A 73 28.82 -56.64 -11.34
C TRP A 73 30.02 -55.77 -11.80
N ARG A 74 31.10 -56.39 -12.30
CA ARG A 74 32.31 -55.72 -12.73
C ARG A 74 32.10 -54.78 -13.93
N ILE A 75 31.35 -55.21 -14.90
CA ILE A 75 31.05 -54.42 -16.10
C ILE A 75 30.04 -53.33 -15.82
N GLY A 76 29.06 -53.60 -14.98
CA GLY A 76 28.13 -52.59 -14.48
C GLY A 76 28.87 -51.47 -13.76
N TYR A 77 29.87 -51.83 -12.95
CA TYR A 77 30.73 -50.85 -12.25
C TYR A 77 31.50 -49.94 -13.23
N SER A 78 32.11 -50.52 -14.30
CA SER A 78 32.74 -49.70 -15.34
C SER A 78 31.76 -48.74 -16.00
N TYR A 79 30.57 -49.20 -16.39
CA TYR A 79 29.57 -48.34 -17.03
C TYR A 79 29.03 -47.26 -16.09
N PHE A 80 28.90 -47.54 -14.81
CA PHE A 80 28.45 -46.58 -13.81
C PHE A 80 29.38 -45.38 -13.72
N PHE A 81 30.70 -45.64 -13.58
CA PHE A 81 31.69 -44.57 -13.49
C PHE A 81 32.03 -43.93 -14.84
N LEU A 82 31.65 -44.53 -15.95
CA LEU A 82 31.65 -43.93 -17.29
C LEU A 82 30.33 -43.18 -17.59
N GLU A 83 29.45 -43.05 -16.62
CA GLU A 83 28.16 -42.35 -16.70
C GLU A 83 27.19 -42.95 -17.76
N ASP A 84 27.47 -44.17 -18.27
CA ASP A 84 26.53 -44.91 -19.13
C ASP A 84 25.52 -45.66 -18.26
N TYR A 85 24.70 -44.90 -17.54
CA TYR A 85 23.76 -45.44 -16.54
C TYR A 85 22.72 -46.40 -17.15
N THR A 86 22.34 -46.22 -18.41
CA THR A 86 21.43 -47.13 -19.10
C THR A 86 22.03 -48.53 -19.25
N LYS A 87 23.33 -48.66 -19.48
CA LYS A 87 24.00 -49.96 -19.51
C LYS A 87 24.29 -50.47 -18.10
N ALA A 88 24.71 -49.58 -17.20
CA ALA A 88 24.89 -49.93 -15.80
C ALA A 88 23.65 -50.57 -15.18
N GLU A 89 22.46 -49.93 -15.36
CA GLU A 89 21.16 -50.48 -14.96
C GLU A 89 20.98 -51.93 -15.37
N LYS A 90 21.14 -52.20 -16.67
CA LYS A 90 20.94 -53.52 -17.24
C LYS A 90 21.82 -54.59 -16.60
N HIS A 91 23.04 -54.26 -16.24
CA HIS A 91 23.97 -55.19 -15.64
C HIS A 91 23.75 -55.35 -14.13
N PHE A 92 23.57 -54.27 -13.39
CA PHE A 92 23.29 -54.35 -11.95
C PHE A 92 21.92 -55.00 -11.67
N LEU A 93 20.90 -54.79 -12.52
CA LEU A 93 19.62 -55.49 -12.42
C LEU A 93 19.80 -56.98 -12.47
N LYS A 94 20.60 -57.50 -13.42
CA LYS A 94 20.91 -58.96 -13.53
C LYS A 94 21.61 -59.48 -12.26
N VAL A 95 22.52 -58.68 -11.66
CA VAL A 95 23.16 -59.10 -10.41
C VAL A 95 22.12 -59.21 -9.29
N CYS A 96 21.28 -58.19 -9.11
CA CYS A 96 20.26 -58.17 -8.06
C CYS A 96 19.18 -59.26 -8.26
N GLU A 97 18.92 -59.69 -9.51
CA GLU A 97 18.01 -60.84 -9.80
C GLU A 97 18.66 -62.17 -9.46
N GLN A 98 19.97 -62.36 -9.72
CA GLN A 98 20.70 -63.60 -9.44
C GLN A 98 21.12 -63.72 -7.97
N GLU A 99 21.52 -62.61 -7.37
CA GLU A 99 22.02 -62.51 -5.99
C GLU A 99 21.23 -61.41 -5.23
N PRO A 100 19.97 -61.67 -4.86
CA PRO A 100 19.12 -60.66 -4.24
C PRO A 100 19.63 -60.13 -2.91
N ASP A 101 20.54 -60.84 -2.25
CA ASP A 101 21.13 -60.43 -0.97
C ASP A 101 22.44 -59.67 -1.11
N ASP A 102 22.93 -59.43 -2.34
CA ASP A 102 24.10 -58.56 -2.58
C ASP A 102 23.72 -57.09 -2.37
N GLU A 103 23.98 -56.59 -1.14
CA GLU A 103 23.68 -55.21 -0.76
C GLU A 103 24.44 -54.19 -1.63
N LYS A 104 25.70 -54.47 -2.00
CA LYS A 104 26.52 -53.57 -2.81
C LYS A 104 25.97 -53.40 -4.22
N ALA A 105 25.59 -54.51 -4.86
CA ALA A 105 24.99 -54.44 -6.21
C ALA A 105 23.65 -53.69 -6.19
N CYS A 106 22.83 -53.90 -5.14
CA CYS A 106 21.61 -53.17 -4.95
C CYS A 106 21.86 -51.68 -4.73
N ASP A 107 22.92 -51.30 -3.97
CA ASP A 107 23.28 -49.89 -3.72
C ASP A 107 23.71 -49.18 -5.01
N PHE A 108 24.53 -49.85 -5.88
CA PHE A 108 24.87 -49.31 -7.19
C PHE A 108 23.67 -49.25 -8.14
N LEU A 109 22.75 -50.19 -8.08
CA LEU A 109 21.51 -50.12 -8.86
C LEU A 109 20.63 -48.95 -8.42
N VAL A 110 20.51 -48.71 -7.12
CA VAL A 110 19.81 -47.56 -6.56
C VAL A 110 20.45 -46.26 -7.05
N GLY A 111 21.79 -46.10 -6.92
CA GLY A 111 22.50 -44.94 -7.44
C GLY A 111 22.32 -44.76 -8.95
N THR A 112 22.29 -45.88 -9.72
CA THR A 112 22.02 -45.82 -11.16
C THR A 112 20.61 -45.32 -11.47
N TYR A 113 19.60 -45.75 -10.75
CA TYR A 113 18.23 -45.28 -10.94
C TYR A 113 18.06 -43.81 -10.53
N ILE A 114 18.72 -43.35 -9.47
CA ILE A 114 18.73 -41.93 -9.07
C ILE A 114 19.34 -41.10 -10.21
N ALA A 115 20.52 -41.47 -10.71
CA ALA A 115 21.17 -40.77 -11.82
C ALA A 115 20.32 -40.77 -13.12
N LEU A 116 19.69 -41.89 -13.46
CA LEU A 116 18.77 -41.93 -14.59
C LEU A 116 17.53 -41.05 -14.36
N GLY A 117 17.02 -40.98 -13.15
CA GLY A 117 15.92 -40.11 -12.77
C GLY A 117 16.30 -38.63 -12.94
N GLU A 118 17.49 -38.22 -12.49
CA GLU A 118 18.01 -36.86 -12.68
C GLU A 118 18.16 -36.51 -14.17
N ILE A 119 18.73 -37.40 -14.98
CA ILE A 119 18.87 -37.19 -16.43
C ILE A 119 17.49 -37.05 -17.11
N GLU A 120 16.50 -37.85 -16.74
CA GLU A 120 15.16 -37.75 -17.34
C GLU A 120 14.46 -36.46 -16.87
N GLU A 121 14.71 -36.02 -15.63
CA GLU A 121 14.22 -34.73 -15.14
C GLU A 121 14.79 -33.56 -15.93
N GLU A 122 16.12 -33.56 -16.17
CA GLU A 122 16.79 -32.56 -17.00
C GLU A 122 16.27 -32.52 -18.44
N ASN A 123 15.89 -33.72 -18.97
CA ASN A 123 15.27 -33.84 -20.29
C ASN A 123 13.78 -33.45 -20.32
N GLY A 124 13.19 -33.10 -19.18
CA GLY A 124 11.78 -32.74 -19.04
C GLY A 124 10.82 -33.93 -19.04
N ASN A 125 11.33 -35.15 -18.82
CA ASN A 125 10.55 -36.41 -18.80
C ASN A 125 10.14 -36.79 -17.36
N SER A 126 9.40 -35.94 -16.69
CA SER A 126 9.08 -36.01 -15.25
C SER A 126 8.45 -37.31 -14.80
N GLU A 127 7.52 -37.87 -15.58
CA GLU A 127 6.88 -39.17 -15.23
C GLU A 127 7.91 -40.31 -15.19
N LYS A 128 8.86 -40.27 -16.14
CA LYS A 128 9.91 -41.28 -16.20
C LYS A 128 10.95 -41.09 -15.10
N ALA A 129 11.25 -39.87 -14.70
CA ALA A 129 12.09 -39.58 -13.54
C ALA A 129 11.47 -40.16 -12.26
N ILE A 130 10.17 -39.99 -12.07
CA ILE A 130 9.42 -40.58 -10.96
C ILE A 130 9.41 -42.11 -11.02
N GLU A 131 9.26 -42.70 -12.21
CA GLU A 131 9.34 -44.17 -12.39
C GLU A 131 10.71 -44.70 -11.93
N TYR A 132 11.81 -44.05 -12.32
CA TYR A 132 13.14 -44.43 -11.86
C TYR A 132 13.32 -44.25 -10.34
N ALA A 133 12.80 -43.21 -9.75
CA ALA A 133 12.83 -43.03 -8.28
C ALA A 133 12.05 -44.12 -7.55
N LEU A 134 10.93 -44.56 -8.11
CA LEU A 134 10.15 -45.68 -7.57
C LEU A 134 10.87 -47.04 -7.72
N GLU A 135 11.58 -47.28 -8.85
CA GLU A 135 12.44 -48.47 -9.01
C GLU A 135 13.63 -48.41 -8.04
N ALA A 136 14.29 -47.24 -7.86
CA ALA A 136 15.32 -47.06 -6.84
C ALA A 136 14.82 -47.48 -5.45
N LYS A 137 13.65 -47.00 -5.05
CA LYS A 137 13.02 -47.35 -3.77
C LYS A 137 12.76 -48.84 -3.59
N LYS A 138 12.44 -49.53 -4.66
CA LYS A 138 12.17 -51.00 -4.63
C LYS A 138 13.43 -51.80 -4.32
N TYR A 139 14.60 -51.37 -4.82
CA TYR A 139 15.88 -52.05 -4.62
C TYR A 139 16.68 -51.55 -3.40
N ALA A 140 16.31 -50.43 -2.79
CA ALA A 140 16.95 -49.89 -1.59
C ALA A 140 16.89 -50.90 -0.41
N LYS A 141 18.02 -51.44 0.00
CA LYS A 141 18.15 -52.43 1.08
C LYS A 141 18.53 -51.77 2.40
N THR A 142 19.53 -50.91 2.36
CA THR A 142 20.05 -50.23 3.52
C THR A 142 19.06 -49.17 4.04
N ARG A 143 19.20 -48.78 5.30
CA ARG A 143 18.39 -47.71 5.87
C ARG A 143 18.68 -46.39 5.18
N GLU A 144 19.94 -46.12 4.85
CA GLU A 144 20.42 -44.92 4.20
C GLU A 144 19.78 -44.79 2.82
N ASN A 145 19.98 -45.79 1.93
CA ASN A 145 19.40 -45.76 0.58
C ASN A 145 17.86 -45.64 0.59
N LYS A 146 17.18 -46.22 1.59
CA LYS A 146 15.73 -46.03 1.74
C LYS A 146 15.35 -44.59 2.02
N ILE A 147 16.13 -43.87 2.81
CA ILE A 147 15.91 -42.48 3.11
C ILE A 147 16.23 -41.63 1.88
N ASP A 148 17.40 -41.85 1.26
CA ASP A 148 17.84 -41.07 0.10
C ASP A 148 16.88 -41.20 -1.09
N THR A 149 16.44 -42.45 -1.40
CA THR A 149 15.45 -42.66 -2.47
C THR A 149 14.08 -42.05 -2.16
N GLU A 150 13.66 -42.04 -0.90
CA GLU A 150 12.41 -41.42 -0.50
C GLU A 150 12.52 -39.88 -0.55
N ILE A 151 13.66 -39.28 -0.15
CA ILE A 151 13.90 -37.85 -0.28
C ILE A 151 13.98 -37.46 -1.76
N PHE A 152 14.71 -38.22 -2.57
CA PHE A 152 14.78 -38.00 -4.01
C PHE A 152 13.39 -38.05 -4.68
N LEU A 153 12.56 -39.03 -4.34
CA LEU A 153 11.18 -39.08 -4.84
C LEU A 153 10.36 -37.85 -4.39
N ALA A 154 10.54 -37.43 -3.16
CA ALA A 154 9.85 -36.24 -2.64
C ALA A 154 10.33 -34.95 -3.31
N SER A 155 11.63 -34.80 -3.63
CA SER A 155 12.15 -33.66 -4.38
C SER A 155 11.55 -33.59 -5.79
N LEU A 156 11.41 -34.72 -6.48
CA LEU A 156 10.71 -34.78 -7.76
C LEU A 156 9.25 -34.34 -7.64
N TYR A 157 8.55 -34.83 -6.60
CA TYR A 157 7.18 -34.40 -6.35
C TYR A 157 7.10 -32.89 -6.11
N ASN A 158 8.02 -32.29 -5.38
CA ASN A 158 8.08 -30.83 -5.16
C ASN A 158 8.30 -30.07 -6.47
N ARG A 159 9.23 -30.51 -7.33
CA ARG A 159 9.48 -29.91 -8.65
C ARG A 159 8.23 -29.93 -9.54
N HIS A 160 7.39 -30.96 -9.39
CA HIS A 160 6.15 -31.12 -10.14
C HIS A 160 4.89 -30.65 -9.41
N MET A 161 5.05 -29.76 -8.43
CA MET A 161 3.96 -29.14 -7.65
C MET A 161 3.07 -30.16 -6.88
N ARG A 162 3.55 -31.38 -6.68
CA ARG A 162 2.87 -32.46 -5.92
C ARG A 162 3.28 -32.39 -4.44
N TYR A 163 3.08 -31.21 -3.84
CA TYR A 163 3.61 -30.89 -2.50
C TYR A 163 3.02 -31.78 -1.39
N THR A 164 1.77 -32.20 -1.52
CA THR A 164 1.13 -33.07 -0.51
C THR A 164 1.78 -34.45 -0.49
N GLU A 165 2.06 -35.03 -1.66
CA GLU A 165 2.73 -36.32 -1.76
C GLU A 165 4.17 -36.26 -1.24
N ALA A 166 4.88 -35.17 -1.51
CA ALA A 166 6.20 -34.96 -0.94
C ALA A 166 6.15 -34.89 0.59
N GLU A 167 5.21 -34.14 1.15
CA GLU A 167 5.00 -34.02 2.60
C GLU A 167 4.71 -35.37 3.26
N GLU A 168 3.84 -36.20 2.65
CA GLU A 168 3.50 -37.53 3.16
C GLU A 168 4.73 -38.45 3.28
N ILE A 169 5.71 -38.30 2.39
CA ILE A 169 6.97 -39.04 2.43
C ILE A 169 7.93 -38.48 3.48
N LEU A 170 8.09 -37.15 3.52
CA LEU A 170 9.14 -36.48 4.31
C LEU A 170 8.85 -36.45 5.81
N ARG A 171 7.59 -36.30 6.23
CA ARG A 171 7.23 -36.24 7.66
C ARG A 171 7.64 -37.49 8.45
N PRO A 172 7.38 -38.72 8.00
CA PRO A 172 7.83 -39.96 8.67
C PRO A 172 9.37 -40.09 8.76
N ILE A 173 10.10 -39.60 7.73
CA ILE A 173 11.57 -39.60 7.71
C ILE A 173 12.10 -38.68 8.80
N LEU A 174 11.65 -37.44 8.82
CA LEU A 174 12.10 -36.43 9.78
C LEU A 174 11.63 -36.67 11.20
N ALA A 175 10.56 -37.43 11.40
CA ALA A 175 10.17 -37.92 12.73
C ALA A 175 11.26 -38.82 13.36
N LYS A 176 11.98 -39.60 12.51
CA LYS A 176 13.06 -40.53 12.92
C LYS A 176 14.45 -39.93 12.81
N ASN A 177 14.68 -39.05 11.83
CA ASN A 177 15.95 -38.36 11.58
C ASN A 177 15.75 -36.83 11.55
N LYS A 178 15.75 -36.21 12.72
CA LYS A 178 15.42 -34.77 12.87
C LYS A 178 16.49 -33.81 12.34
N ARG A 179 17.65 -34.31 11.89
CA ARG A 179 18.79 -33.51 11.41
C ARG A 179 19.14 -33.77 9.96
N ASP A 180 18.29 -34.48 9.25
CA ASP A 180 18.44 -34.67 7.81
C ASP A 180 18.24 -33.36 7.08
N VAL A 181 19.34 -32.80 6.56
CA VAL A 181 19.36 -31.46 5.99
C VAL A 181 18.50 -31.40 4.73
N GLU A 182 18.66 -32.38 3.84
CA GLU A 182 17.95 -32.43 2.57
C GLU A 182 16.44 -32.64 2.79
N GLY A 183 16.07 -33.57 3.66
CA GLY A 183 14.69 -33.80 4.03
C GLY A 183 14.05 -32.58 4.71
N ILE A 184 14.78 -31.83 5.56
CA ILE A 184 14.30 -30.59 6.16
C ILE A 184 14.07 -29.53 5.10
N TYR A 185 15.00 -29.37 4.15
CA TYR A 185 14.89 -28.44 3.03
C TYR A 185 13.65 -28.75 2.20
N GLU A 186 13.52 -29.97 1.74
CA GLU A 186 12.42 -30.41 0.88
C GLU A 186 11.04 -30.27 1.55
N LEU A 187 10.94 -30.60 2.86
CA LEU A 187 9.69 -30.44 3.59
C LEU A 187 9.38 -28.96 3.84
N GLY A 188 10.37 -28.16 4.21
CA GLY A 188 10.22 -26.70 4.37
C GLY A 188 9.73 -26.06 3.07
N TYR A 189 10.34 -26.44 1.93
CA TYR A 189 9.94 -25.97 0.61
C TYR A 189 8.51 -26.41 0.22
N SER A 190 8.18 -27.68 0.47
CA SER A 190 6.84 -28.21 0.23
C SER A 190 5.75 -27.46 1.00
N LEU A 191 5.99 -27.20 2.28
CA LEU A 191 5.08 -26.44 3.14
C LEU A 191 4.99 -24.95 2.73
N PHE A 192 6.13 -24.37 2.35
CA PHE A 192 6.18 -23.00 1.84
C PHE A 192 5.33 -22.83 0.57
N LYS A 193 5.42 -23.77 -0.38
CA LYS A 193 4.63 -23.75 -1.61
C LYS A 193 3.13 -24.04 -1.38
N GLN A 194 2.78 -24.66 -0.26
CA GLN A 194 1.41 -24.81 0.22
C GLN A 194 0.92 -23.58 1.02
N GLU A 195 1.71 -22.49 1.09
CA GLU A 195 1.41 -21.26 1.85
C GLU A 195 1.24 -21.50 3.37
N ARG A 196 1.79 -22.59 3.88
CA ARG A 196 1.80 -22.94 5.32
C ARG A 196 3.05 -22.35 5.97
N TYR A 197 3.09 -21.03 6.02
CA TYR A 197 4.30 -20.25 6.34
C TYR A 197 4.82 -20.49 7.75
N GLU A 198 3.95 -20.65 8.76
CA GLU A 198 4.40 -20.96 10.13
C GLU A 198 5.14 -22.31 10.20
N GLU A 199 4.59 -23.35 9.54
CA GLU A 199 5.23 -24.67 9.55
C GLU A 199 6.52 -24.66 8.71
N ALA A 200 6.50 -24.01 7.55
CA ALA A 200 7.69 -23.87 6.71
C ALA A 200 8.83 -23.17 7.46
N LEU A 201 8.51 -22.10 8.17
CA LEU A 201 9.45 -21.32 8.99
C LEU A 201 10.13 -22.17 10.06
N GLU A 202 9.40 -23.10 10.71
CA GLU A 202 10.00 -24.01 11.69
C GLU A 202 11.13 -24.85 11.07
N TYR A 203 10.97 -25.32 9.83
CA TYR A 203 11.98 -26.11 9.12
C TYR A 203 13.12 -25.26 8.59
N PHE A 204 12.85 -24.11 8.04
CA PHE A 204 13.88 -23.18 7.56
C PHE A 204 14.77 -22.67 8.71
N LEU A 205 14.20 -22.34 9.86
CA LEU A 205 14.98 -21.98 11.06
C LEU A 205 15.79 -23.15 11.63
N LYS A 206 15.41 -24.41 11.35
CA LYS A 206 16.25 -25.57 11.66
C LYS A 206 17.46 -25.66 10.75
N LEU A 207 17.31 -25.35 9.46
CA LEU A 207 18.43 -25.30 8.50
C LEU A 207 19.43 -24.21 8.89
N GLU A 208 18.97 -23.02 9.24
CA GLU A 208 19.85 -21.95 9.76
C GLU A 208 20.66 -22.41 10.97
N LYS A 209 20.05 -23.12 11.92
CA LYS A 209 20.74 -23.65 13.12
C LYS A 209 21.70 -24.80 12.82
N LEU A 210 21.63 -25.42 11.65
CA LEU A 210 22.53 -26.48 11.20
C LEU A 210 23.67 -25.94 10.31
N ASP A 211 23.87 -24.60 10.30
CA ASP A 211 24.84 -23.88 9.48
C ASP A 211 24.70 -24.12 7.96
N ASN A 212 23.47 -24.42 7.51
CA ASN A 212 23.11 -24.57 6.12
C ASN A 212 22.22 -23.40 5.66
N ALA A 213 22.69 -22.18 5.88
CA ALA A 213 21.99 -20.96 5.48
C ALA A 213 22.74 -20.27 4.34
N ASP A 214 22.05 -20.08 3.24
CA ASP A 214 22.45 -19.29 2.08
C ASP A 214 21.48 -18.10 1.89
N ASP A 215 21.73 -17.29 0.87
CA ASP A 215 20.88 -16.17 0.48
C ASP A 215 19.45 -16.62 0.19
N TRP A 216 19.30 -17.75 -0.54
CA TRP A 216 17.98 -18.33 -0.85
C TRP A 216 17.19 -18.68 0.43
N LEU A 217 17.82 -19.34 1.40
CA LEU A 217 17.15 -19.71 2.66
C LEU A 217 16.70 -18.46 3.44
N TYR A 218 17.59 -17.47 3.56
CA TYR A 218 17.24 -16.20 4.23
C TYR A 218 16.11 -15.46 3.52
N GLN A 219 16.10 -15.46 2.18
CA GLN A 219 14.99 -14.92 1.41
C GLN A 219 13.67 -15.65 1.73
N LYS A 220 13.66 -17.01 1.76
CA LYS A 220 12.43 -17.78 2.08
C LYS A 220 11.96 -17.56 3.51
N ILE A 221 12.86 -17.43 4.48
CA ILE A 221 12.51 -17.04 5.86
C ILE A 221 11.91 -15.64 5.88
N GLY A 222 12.49 -14.69 5.15
CA GLY A 222 11.94 -13.34 4.99
C GLY A 222 10.52 -13.34 4.44
N ILE A 223 10.27 -14.12 3.37
CA ILE A 223 8.94 -14.29 2.77
C ILE A 223 7.95 -14.88 3.79
N CYS A 224 8.36 -15.90 4.56
CA CYS A 224 7.49 -16.48 5.59
C CYS A 224 7.08 -15.42 6.62
N TYR A 225 8.02 -14.69 7.19
CA TYR A 225 7.73 -13.63 8.15
C TYR A 225 6.87 -12.50 7.56
N LYS A 226 7.12 -12.11 6.28
CA LYS A 226 6.30 -11.14 5.58
C LYS A 226 4.83 -11.57 5.49
N ASN A 227 4.58 -12.83 5.13
CA ASN A 227 3.22 -13.36 5.02
C ASN A 227 2.54 -13.60 6.39
N LEU A 228 3.31 -13.70 7.45
CA LEU A 228 2.83 -13.75 8.83
C LEU A 228 2.63 -12.35 9.45
N ASP A 229 2.80 -11.28 8.67
CA ASP A 229 2.74 -9.86 9.08
C ASP A 229 3.79 -9.46 10.13
N GLU A 230 4.88 -10.23 10.25
CA GLU A 230 6.02 -9.97 11.14
C GLU A 230 7.11 -9.17 10.40
N LYS A 231 6.82 -7.90 10.17
CA LYS A 231 7.58 -7.02 9.27
C LYS A 231 9.04 -6.81 9.67
N GLU A 232 9.31 -6.63 10.96
CA GLU A 232 10.66 -6.40 11.48
C GLU A 232 11.55 -7.64 11.33
N GLU A 233 11.01 -8.84 11.60
CA GLU A 233 11.75 -10.08 11.39
C GLU A 233 11.94 -10.36 9.89
N ALA A 234 10.93 -10.11 9.06
CA ALA A 234 11.05 -10.21 7.61
C ALA A 234 12.20 -9.34 7.09
N LEU A 235 12.23 -8.06 7.48
CA LEU A 235 13.29 -7.12 7.11
C LEU A 235 14.68 -7.63 7.52
N LYS A 236 14.82 -8.15 8.74
CA LYS A 236 16.09 -8.68 9.24
C LYS A 236 16.62 -9.83 8.39
N TYR A 237 15.73 -10.73 7.94
CA TYR A 237 16.14 -11.87 7.13
C TYR A 237 16.40 -11.51 5.67
N TYR A 238 15.65 -10.60 5.08
CA TYR A 238 15.98 -10.06 3.76
C TYR A 238 17.33 -9.31 3.74
N LEU A 239 17.63 -8.56 4.81
CA LEU A 239 18.94 -7.91 4.94
C LEU A 239 20.09 -8.93 4.97
N LYS A 240 19.90 -10.09 5.64
CA LYS A 240 20.88 -11.18 5.59
C LYS A 240 21.03 -11.79 4.19
N ALA A 241 19.91 -11.90 3.44
CA ALA A 241 19.96 -12.40 2.07
C ALA A 241 20.78 -11.47 1.18
N VAL A 242 20.53 -10.16 1.23
CA VAL A 242 21.28 -9.15 0.47
C VAL A 242 22.75 -9.02 0.93
N GLU A 243 23.06 -9.31 2.19
CA GLU A 243 24.44 -9.36 2.68
C GLU A 243 25.25 -10.50 2.04
N LEU A 244 24.60 -11.61 1.66
CA LEU A 244 25.22 -12.75 0.97
C LEU A 244 25.20 -12.58 -0.56
N ASP A 245 24.15 -11.99 -1.11
CA ASP A 245 24.02 -11.65 -2.54
C ASP A 245 23.66 -10.17 -2.69
N GLU A 246 24.68 -9.35 -2.98
CA GLU A 246 24.55 -7.90 -3.16
C GLU A 246 23.79 -7.49 -4.45
N GLU A 247 23.36 -8.46 -5.27
CA GLU A 247 22.59 -8.25 -6.50
C GLU A 247 21.17 -8.87 -6.41
N ASP A 248 20.77 -9.41 -5.26
CA ASP A 248 19.40 -9.92 -5.03
C ASP A 248 18.37 -8.79 -5.08
N THR A 249 17.93 -8.45 -6.30
CA THR A 249 16.90 -7.42 -6.54
C THR A 249 15.56 -7.76 -5.91
N TYR A 250 15.23 -9.05 -5.76
CA TYR A 250 13.98 -9.48 -5.13
C TYR A 250 13.93 -9.09 -3.64
N SER A 251 14.96 -9.50 -2.90
CA SER A 251 15.05 -9.13 -1.47
C SER A 251 15.19 -7.63 -1.27
N MET A 252 15.94 -6.92 -2.14
CA MET A 252 16.03 -5.45 -2.08
C MET A 252 14.69 -4.76 -2.29
N SER A 253 13.86 -5.26 -3.20
CA SER A 253 12.52 -4.73 -3.44
C SER A 253 11.64 -4.88 -2.19
N ASP A 254 11.66 -6.06 -1.57
CA ASP A 254 10.92 -6.32 -0.32
C ASP A 254 11.47 -5.48 0.85
N ILE A 255 12.79 -5.27 0.95
CA ILE A 255 13.41 -4.39 1.94
C ILE A 255 12.92 -2.95 1.75
N ALA A 256 12.91 -2.44 0.52
CA ALA A 256 12.45 -1.09 0.23
C ALA A 256 10.98 -0.90 0.64
N TRP A 257 10.13 -1.84 0.27
CA TRP A 257 8.72 -1.85 0.67
C TRP A 257 8.54 -1.93 2.20
N LEU A 258 9.29 -2.81 2.87
CA LEU A 258 9.23 -2.92 4.33
C LEU A 258 9.66 -1.63 5.02
N TYR A 259 10.71 -0.98 4.56
CA TYR A 259 11.12 0.32 5.08
C TYR A 259 10.07 1.39 4.85
N ASN A 260 9.41 1.40 3.69
CA ASN A 260 8.30 2.31 3.39
C ASN A 260 7.12 2.08 4.36
N VAL A 261 6.74 0.82 4.59
CA VAL A 261 5.66 0.45 5.51
C VAL A 261 6.00 0.79 6.97
N LEU A 262 7.27 0.64 7.36
CA LEU A 262 7.76 0.97 8.70
C LEU A 262 8.03 2.47 8.88
N GLY A 263 7.82 3.31 7.86
CA GLY A 263 8.02 4.75 7.91
C GLY A 263 9.50 5.18 7.92
N LYS A 264 10.41 4.30 7.52
CA LYS A 264 11.87 4.54 7.44
C LYS A 264 12.27 4.86 6.00
N TYR A 265 11.77 5.97 5.52
CA TYR A 265 11.83 6.31 4.10
C TYR A 265 13.24 6.57 3.57
N GLU A 266 14.13 7.16 4.38
CA GLU A 266 15.53 7.41 4.00
C GLU A 266 16.31 6.10 3.81
N GLU A 267 16.02 5.08 4.62
CA GLU A 267 16.60 3.75 4.47
C GLU A 267 16.03 3.03 3.26
N GLY A 268 14.72 3.12 3.04
CA GLY A 268 14.05 2.55 1.86
C GLY A 268 14.57 3.14 0.56
N LEU A 269 14.80 4.46 0.54
CA LEU A 269 15.30 5.17 -0.63
C LEU A 269 16.65 4.61 -1.12
N LYS A 270 17.57 4.24 -0.23
CA LYS A 270 18.87 3.67 -0.60
C LYS A 270 18.74 2.37 -1.38
N TYR A 271 17.79 1.52 -1.01
CA TYR A 271 17.55 0.26 -1.73
C TYR A 271 16.85 0.50 -3.06
N LEU A 272 15.94 1.48 -3.14
CA LEU A 272 15.30 1.88 -4.39
C LEU A 272 16.32 2.48 -5.38
N GLU A 273 17.25 3.33 -4.91
CA GLU A 273 18.36 3.85 -5.72
C GLU A 273 19.28 2.72 -6.19
N ARG A 274 19.56 1.74 -5.33
CA ARG A 274 20.37 0.58 -5.70
C ARG A 274 19.68 -0.31 -6.74
N LEU A 275 18.36 -0.52 -6.62
CA LEU A 275 17.56 -1.25 -7.62
C LEU A 275 17.63 -0.57 -8.99
N GLU A 276 17.51 0.77 -9.01
CA GLU A 276 17.66 1.55 -10.25
C GLU A 276 19.06 1.40 -10.87
N GLU A 277 20.13 1.43 -10.06
CA GLU A 277 21.51 1.17 -10.53
C GLU A 277 21.67 -0.23 -11.12
N LEU A 278 21.00 -1.23 -10.60
CA LEU A 278 20.99 -2.62 -11.10
C LEU A 278 20.09 -2.79 -12.33
N GLY A 279 19.42 -1.72 -12.77
CA GLY A 279 18.57 -1.73 -13.97
C GLY A 279 17.16 -2.29 -13.72
N GLN A 280 16.73 -2.37 -12.47
CA GLN A 280 15.36 -2.76 -12.14
C GLN A 280 14.40 -1.61 -12.46
N ASP A 281 13.63 -1.75 -13.52
CA ASP A 281 12.76 -0.70 -14.07
C ASP A 281 11.34 -1.22 -14.34
N ASP A 282 10.74 -1.88 -13.34
CA ASP A 282 9.34 -2.30 -13.38
C ASP A 282 8.42 -1.25 -12.75
N ALA A 283 7.12 -1.40 -13.03
CA ALA A 283 6.11 -0.46 -12.54
C ALA A 283 6.04 -0.44 -11.01
N TRP A 284 6.15 -1.61 -10.37
CA TRP A 284 6.06 -1.73 -8.92
C TRP A 284 7.22 -0.99 -8.21
N THR A 285 8.46 -1.19 -8.66
CA THR A 285 9.65 -0.50 -8.13
C THR A 285 9.51 1.01 -8.25
N ASN A 286 9.05 1.51 -9.41
CA ASN A 286 8.83 2.95 -9.63
C ASN A 286 7.69 3.51 -8.77
N VAL A 287 6.65 2.73 -8.48
CA VAL A 287 5.57 3.12 -7.54
C VAL A 287 6.10 3.25 -6.12
N GLU A 288 6.85 2.26 -5.63
CA GLU A 288 7.45 2.31 -4.29
C GLU A 288 8.44 3.47 -4.16
N PHE A 289 9.21 3.74 -5.22
CA PHE A 289 10.11 4.88 -5.28
C PHE A 289 9.33 6.21 -5.21
N GLY A 290 8.28 6.35 -6.00
CA GLY A 290 7.41 7.54 -5.99
C GLY A 290 6.72 7.74 -4.65
N TYR A 291 6.23 6.67 -4.02
CA TYR A 291 5.65 6.70 -2.68
C TYR A 291 6.70 7.16 -1.64
N CYS A 292 7.88 6.55 -1.64
CA CYS A 292 8.97 6.91 -0.74
C CYS A 292 9.37 8.39 -0.85
N LEU A 293 9.60 8.87 -2.07
CA LEU A 293 9.94 10.27 -2.36
C LEU A 293 8.82 11.23 -1.92
N SER A 294 7.56 10.84 -2.13
CA SER A 294 6.42 11.62 -1.68
C SER A 294 6.37 11.76 -0.16
N ARG A 295 6.73 10.69 0.57
CA ARG A 295 6.79 10.72 2.04
C ARG A 295 7.98 11.52 2.58
N LEU A 296 9.04 11.67 1.76
CA LEU A 296 10.18 12.56 2.01
C LEU A 296 9.96 13.99 1.50
N GLU A 297 8.74 14.35 1.13
CA GLU A 297 8.36 15.67 0.60
C GLU A 297 9.07 16.08 -0.70
N ARG A 298 9.65 15.10 -1.43
CA ARG A 298 10.32 15.29 -2.73
C ARG A 298 9.30 15.09 -3.87
N TYR A 299 8.24 15.90 -3.88
CA TYR A 299 7.06 15.67 -4.70
C TYR A 299 7.29 15.70 -6.21
N GLU A 300 8.16 16.60 -6.71
CA GLU A 300 8.47 16.68 -8.14
C GLU A 300 9.22 15.43 -8.64
N GLU A 301 10.09 14.86 -7.81
CA GLU A 301 10.79 13.62 -8.12
C GLU A 301 9.86 12.41 -8.04
N ALA A 302 8.99 12.41 -7.04
CA ALA A 302 7.93 11.39 -6.91
C ALA A 302 7.03 11.36 -8.14
N ILE A 303 6.59 12.52 -8.62
CA ILE A 303 5.76 12.64 -9.83
C ILE A 303 6.47 12.08 -11.06
N LYS A 304 7.78 12.29 -11.20
CA LYS A 304 8.56 11.71 -12.32
C LYS A 304 8.55 10.19 -12.27
N LYS A 305 8.82 9.60 -11.11
CA LYS A 305 8.83 8.14 -10.91
C LYS A 305 7.45 7.52 -11.12
N LEU A 306 6.40 8.15 -10.60
CA LEU A 306 5.03 7.68 -10.77
C LEU A 306 4.52 7.79 -12.22
N ASN A 307 4.89 8.85 -12.96
CA ASN A 307 4.58 8.94 -14.38
C ASN A 307 5.33 7.88 -15.17
N HIS A 308 6.61 7.61 -14.83
CA HIS A 308 7.37 6.54 -15.46
C HIS A 308 6.71 5.17 -15.20
N ALA A 309 6.22 4.91 -13.97
CA ALA A 309 5.46 3.70 -13.66
C ALA A 309 4.22 3.51 -14.57
N LEU A 310 3.57 4.60 -15.00
CA LEU A 310 2.45 4.52 -15.95
C LEU A 310 2.90 4.15 -17.37
N GLU A 311 4.13 4.54 -17.76
CA GLU A 311 4.68 4.31 -19.10
C GLU A 311 5.24 2.88 -19.27
N VAL A 312 5.69 2.25 -18.18
CA VAL A 312 6.21 0.87 -18.20
C VAL A 312 5.11 -0.11 -18.63
N GLU A 313 5.41 -1.01 -19.58
CA GLU A 313 4.52 -2.10 -19.99
C GLU A 313 4.49 -3.20 -18.91
N ASP A 314 3.47 -3.16 -18.07
CA ASP A 314 3.24 -4.11 -17.00
C ASP A 314 1.74 -4.32 -16.85
N GLU A 315 1.28 -5.54 -17.09
CA GLU A 315 -0.15 -5.90 -17.03
C GLU A 315 -0.67 -5.93 -15.59
N GLU A 316 0.20 -6.11 -14.60
CA GLU A 316 -0.17 -6.20 -13.17
C GLU A 316 -0.14 -4.84 -12.46
N LYS A 317 0.27 -3.74 -13.13
CA LYS A 317 0.36 -2.42 -12.49
C LYS A 317 -1.00 -1.89 -12.04
N ASP A 318 -1.04 -1.43 -10.80
CA ASP A 318 -2.22 -0.78 -10.23
C ASP A 318 -2.30 0.70 -10.67
N ILE A 319 -2.89 0.92 -11.86
CA ILE A 319 -3.10 2.25 -12.44
C ILE A 319 -3.87 3.16 -11.49
N ALA A 320 -4.88 2.62 -10.79
CA ALA A 320 -5.67 3.39 -9.85
C ALA A 320 -4.84 3.86 -8.65
N HIS A 321 -3.93 3.01 -8.16
CA HIS A 321 -3.02 3.38 -7.08
C HIS A 321 -2.01 4.43 -7.52
N ILE A 322 -1.39 4.27 -8.68
CA ILE A 322 -0.44 5.25 -9.22
C ILE A 322 -1.10 6.63 -9.34
N HIS A 323 -2.29 6.70 -9.92
CA HIS A 323 -3.03 7.96 -10.02
C HIS A 323 -3.38 8.55 -8.63
N SER A 324 -3.69 7.72 -7.64
CA SER A 324 -3.94 8.21 -6.28
C SER A 324 -2.70 8.88 -5.66
N LEU A 325 -1.52 8.32 -5.89
CA LEU A 325 -0.24 8.89 -5.42
C LEU A 325 0.15 10.16 -6.18
N LEU A 326 -0.09 10.20 -7.50
CA LEU A 326 0.09 11.41 -8.31
C LEU A 326 -0.83 12.53 -7.83
N GLY A 327 -2.12 12.22 -7.63
CA GLY A 327 -3.09 13.17 -7.09
C GLY A 327 -2.64 13.75 -5.76
N TRP A 328 -2.17 12.89 -4.84
CA TRP A 328 -1.66 13.32 -3.55
C TRP A 328 -0.41 14.21 -3.68
N SER A 329 0.55 13.82 -4.54
CA SER A 329 1.77 14.60 -4.76
C SER A 329 1.48 15.98 -5.35
N TYR A 330 0.58 16.08 -6.35
CA TYR A 330 0.15 17.36 -6.90
C TYR A 330 -0.63 18.21 -5.89
N ARG A 331 -1.45 17.58 -5.02
CA ARG A 331 -2.15 18.28 -3.95
C ARG A 331 -1.16 18.94 -2.96
N GLN A 332 -0.07 18.26 -2.62
CA GLN A 332 0.96 18.84 -1.73
C GLN A 332 1.68 20.04 -2.38
N LEU A 333 1.82 20.03 -3.70
CA LEU A 333 2.33 21.17 -4.49
C LEU A 333 1.26 22.25 -4.74
N GLU A 334 0.07 22.10 -4.17
CA GLU A 334 -1.09 22.99 -4.35
C GLU A 334 -1.58 23.10 -5.81
N ASP A 335 -1.16 22.19 -6.70
CA ASP A 335 -1.69 22.08 -8.06
C ASP A 335 -3.00 21.28 -8.04
N TYR A 336 -4.06 21.93 -7.55
CA TYR A 336 -5.37 21.29 -7.36
C TYR A 336 -6.04 20.88 -8.67
N ASP A 337 -5.65 21.45 -9.81
CA ASP A 337 -6.18 21.06 -11.10
C ASP A 337 -5.68 19.68 -11.51
N LYS A 338 -4.36 19.47 -11.45
CA LYS A 338 -3.77 18.17 -11.75
C LYS A 338 -4.11 17.14 -10.67
N ALA A 339 -4.15 17.55 -9.40
CA ALA A 339 -4.58 16.65 -8.33
C ALA A 339 -5.98 16.09 -8.61
N LEU A 340 -6.94 16.94 -9.01
CA LEU A 340 -8.29 16.52 -9.40
C LEU A 340 -8.29 15.57 -10.59
N GLU A 341 -7.53 15.88 -11.65
CA GLU A 341 -7.40 15.01 -12.81
C GLU A 341 -6.98 13.60 -12.40
N HIS A 342 -5.93 13.49 -11.62
CA HIS A 342 -5.41 12.20 -11.19
C HIS A 342 -6.32 11.48 -10.18
N TYR A 343 -6.93 12.16 -9.23
CA TYR A 343 -7.89 11.51 -8.33
C TYR A 343 -9.13 10.99 -9.06
N ILE A 344 -9.61 11.72 -10.08
CA ILE A 344 -10.72 11.27 -10.93
C ILE A 344 -10.28 10.03 -11.73
N GLN A 345 -9.09 10.03 -12.32
CA GLN A 345 -8.54 8.85 -13.00
C GLN A 345 -8.38 7.66 -12.04
N SER A 346 -7.93 7.88 -10.82
CA SER A 346 -7.87 6.82 -9.79
C SER A 346 -9.25 6.20 -9.55
N LYS A 347 -10.26 7.03 -9.40
CA LYS A 347 -11.66 6.61 -9.20
C LYS A 347 -12.20 5.84 -10.42
N GLU A 348 -11.98 6.32 -11.63
CA GLU A 348 -12.43 5.71 -12.89
C GLU A 348 -11.77 4.34 -13.12
N ASN A 349 -10.53 4.16 -12.65
CA ASN A 349 -9.81 2.88 -12.70
C ASN A 349 -10.12 1.96 -11.51
N GLY A 350 -11.18 2.21 -10.75
CA GLY A 350 -11.75 1.29 -9.77
C GLY A 350 -11.45 1.61 -8.31
N ARG A 351 -10.69 2.66 -7.98
CA ARG A 351 -10.41 3.06 -6.59
C ARG A 351 -11.43 4.09 -6.10
N ASP A 352 -12.71 3.69 -6.08
CA ASP A 352 -13.80 4.53 -5.53
C ASP A 352 -13.96 4.24 -4.03
N SER A 353 -13.38 5.09 -3.19
CA SER A 353 -13.33 4.94 -1.74
C SER A 353 -13.69 6.23 -1.01
N ALA A 354 -13.92 6.15 0.31
CA ALA A 354 -14.11 7.35 1.15
C ALA A 354 -12.97 8.35 0.94
N TRP A 355 -11.72 7.86 1.03
CA TRP A 355 -10.53 8.71 0.92
C TRP A 355 -10.42 9.43 -0.42
N ILE A 356 -10.62 8.73 -1.55
CA ILE A 356 -10.56 9.37 -2.88
C ILE A 356 -11.63 10.45 -3.03
N ASN A 357 -12.86 10.19 -2.59
CA ASN A 357 -13.93 11.17 -2.69
C ASN A 357 -13.69 12.38 -1.76
N ASP A 358 -13.12 12.14 -0.57
CA ASP A 358 -12.72 13.21 0.35
C ASP A 358 -11.64 14.11 -0.25
N GLU A 359 -10.59 13.52 -0.84
CA GLU A 359 -9.51 14.26 -1.52
C GLU A 359 -10.02 15.09 -2.70
N ILE A 360 -10.94 14.54 -3.50
CA ILE A 360 -11.59 15.30 -4.58
C ILE A 360 -12.40 16.46 -3.99
N GLY A 361 -13.17 16.21 -2.93
CA GLY A 361 -13.93 17.24 -2.22
C GLY A 361 -13.02 18.34 -1.68
N TYR A 362 -11.90 17.97 -1.08
CA TYR A 362 -10.88 18.89 -0.58
C TYR A 362 -10.31 19.78 -1.71
N CYS A 363 -9.96 19.20 -2.84
CA CYS A 363 -9.44 19.96 -3.98
C CYS A 363 -10.48 20.97 -4.51
N TYR A 364 -11.77 20.57 -4.64
CA TYR A 364 -12.84 21.49 -5.01
C TYR A 364 -13.05 22.59 -3.96
N LYS A 365 -12.94 22.27 -2.66
CA LYS A 365 -12.99 23.26 -1.57
C LYS A 365 -11.88 24.32 -1.73
N LYS A 366 -10.65 23.89 -2.01
CA LYS A 366 -9.52 24.80 -2.24
C LYS A 366 -9.69 25.69 -3.48
N LYS A 367 -10.39 25.19 -4.48
CA LYS A 367 -10.80 25.95 -5.69
C LYS A 367 -12.05 26.81 -5.48
N SER A 368 -12.58 26.88 -4.27
CA SER A 368 -13.81 27.60 -3.93
C SER A 368 -15.08 27.09 -4.63
N ASP A 369 -15.07 25.90 -5.23
CA ASP A 369 -16.26 25.24 -5.76
C ASP A 369 -16.92 24.40 -4.65
N LEU A 370 -17.53 25.11 -3.69
CA LEU A 370 -18.11 24.48 -2.49
C LEU A 370 -19.27 23.53 -2.80
N LYS A 371 -19.98 23.73 -3.92
CA LYS A 371 -21.08 22.84 -4.33
C LYS A 371 -20.56 21.47 -4.76
N LYS A 372 -19.51 21.44 -5.58
CA LYS A 372 -18.87 20.18 -5.95
C LYS A 372 -18.13 19.56 -4.76
N ALA A 373 -17.47 20.36 -3.92
CA ALA A 373 -16.86 19.85 -2.70
C ALA A 373 -17.87 19.08 -1.85
N LEU A 374 -19.06 19.66 -1.64
CA LEU A 374 -20.15 19.02 -0.90
C LEU A 374 -20.62 17.71 -1.56
N GLU A 375 -20.77 17.71 -2.89
CA GLU A 375 -21.17 16.50 -3.64
C GLU A 375 -20.21 15.34 -3.35
N PHE A 376 -18.91 15.58 -3.44
CA PHE A 376 -17.91 14.55 -3.23
C PHE A 376 -17.74 14.18 -1.75
N TYR A 377 -17.84 15.10 -0.82
CA TYR A 377 -17.87 14.79 0.61
C TYR A 377 -19.07 13.91 0.98
N LEU A 378 -20.25 14.16 0.40
CA LEU A 378 -21.43 13.30 0.60
C LEU A 378 -21.28 11.92 -0.07
N LEU A 379 -20.46 11.80 -1.11
CA LEU A 379 -20.08 10.50 -1.67
C LEU A 379 -19.12 9.77 -0.73
N ALA A 380 -18.12 10.45 -0.16
CA ALA A 380 -17.20 9.89 0.82
C ALA A 380 -17.96 9.37 2.06
N GLU A 381 -18.95 10.13 2.55
CA GLU A 381 -19.79 9.76 3.69
C GLU A 381 -20.56 8.45 3.49
N LYS A 382 -20.90 8.06 2.26
CA LYS A 382 -21.57 6.79 1.99
C LYS A 382 -20.72 5.58 2.36
N TYR A 383 -19.38 5.71 2.29
CA TYR A 383 -18.42 4.68 2.65
C TYR A 383 -18.13 4.66 4.15
N ASP A 384 -17.96 5.84 4.76
CA ASP A 384 -17.77 5.99 6.21
C ASP A 384 -18.66 7.09 6.78
N LYS A 385 -19.72 6.66 7.43
CA LYS A 385 -20.69 7.57 8.06
C LYS A 385 -20.20 8.18 9.38
N ASN A 386 -19.17 7.62 9.98
CA ASN A 386 -18.71 8.01 11.31
C ASN A 386 -17.34 8.69 11.27
N ASP A 387 -16.83 8.97 10.09
CA ASP A 387 -15.63 9.78 9.93
C ASP A 387 -15.91 11.19 10.47
N LEU A 388 -15.24 11.50 11.57
CA LEU A 388 -15.48 12.71 12.33
C LEU A 388 -15.03 13.98 11.59
N ASP A 389 -13.92 13.88 10.87
CA ASP A 389 -13.36 15.00 10.12
C ASP A 389 -14.22 15.30 8.90
N LEU A 390 -14.61 14.27 8.16
CA LEU A 390 -15.53 14.39 7.02
C LEU A 390 -16.89 14.98 7.41
N VAL A 391 -17.51 14.48 8.49
CA VAL A 391 -18.79 15.01 8.99
C VAL A 391 -18.67 16.49 9.36
N SER A 392 -17.53 16.88 9.91
CA SER A 392 -17.24 18.27 10.28
C SER A 392 -17.04 19.16 9.08
N GLU A 393 -16.33 18.67 8.04
CA GLU A 393 -16.15 19.39 6.78
C GLU A 393 -17.49 19.60 6.06
N ILE A 394 -18.33 18.58 6.02
CA ILE A 394 -19.70 18.70 5.46
C ILE A 394 -20.50 19.77 6.20
N ALA A 395 -20.44 19.79 7.54
CA ALA A 395 -21.11 20.79 8.36
C ALA A 395 -20.65 22.21 7.99
N TRP A 396 -19.34 22.40 7.84
CA TRP A 396 -18.75 23.68 7.47
C TRP A 396 -19.18 24.11 6.07
N VAL A 397 -19.14 23.20 5.08
CA VAL A 397 -19.54 23.54 3.70
C VAL A 397 -21.00 23.96 3.65
N TYR A 398 -21.91 23.24 4.33
CA TYR A 398 -23.32 23.63 4.43
C TYR A 398 -23.49 25.01 5.05
N SER A 399 -22.73 25.31 6.12
CA SER A 399 -22.76 26.63 6.77
C SER A 399 -22.36 27.77 5.83
N ILE A 400 -21.28 27.57 5.05
CA ILE A 400 -20.81 28.58 4.09
C ILE A 400 -21.76 28.73 2.90
N LEU A 401 -22.42 27.67 2.47
CA LEU A 401 -23.45 27.73 1.42
C LEU A 401 -24.77 28.36 1.89
N GLY A 402 -24.90 28.70 3.17
CA GLY A 402 -26.13 29.23 3.74
C GLY A 402 -27.23 28.18 4.01
N GLU A 403 -26.90 26.91 3.86
CA GLU A 403 -27.82 25.80 4.13
C GLU A 403 -27.79 25.39 5.61
N TYR A 404 -28.03 26.38 6.49
CA TYR A 404 -27.83 26.26 7.93
C TYR A 404 -28.60 25.12 8.60
N LYS A 405 -29.76 24.75 8.05
CA LYS A 405 -30.59 23.68 8.60
C LYS A 405 -29.90 22.29 8.44
N GLU A 406 -29.26 22.07 7.31
CA GLU A 406 -28.47 20.85 7.09
C GLU A 406 -27.14 20.96 7.85
N GLY A 407 -26.48 22.13 7.82
CA GLY A 407 -25.28 22.40 8.62
C GLY A 407 -25.48 22.08 10.10
N LEU A 408 -26.64 22.45 10.66
CA LEU A 408 -27.00 22.17 12.05
C LEU A 408 -27.07 20.66 12.33
N LYS A 409 -27.64 19.86 11.44
CA LYS A 409 -27.70 18.40 11.60
C LYS A 409 -26.31 17.78 11.63
N TYR A 410 -25.41 18.26 10.77
CA TYR A 410 -24.04 17.74 10.69
C TYR A 410 -23.18 18.22 11.86
N THR A 411 -23.32 19.45 12.35
CA THR A 411 -22.64 19.90 13.57
C THR A 411 -23.12 19.14 14.81
N GLU A 412 -24.42 18.91 14.96
CA GLU A 412 -24.97 18.07 16.04
C GLU A 412 -24.42 16.64 15.97
N ARG A 413 -24.26 16.10 14.78
CA ARG A 413 -23.70 14.76 14.56
C ARG A 413 -22.20 14.72 14.90
N ALA A 414 -21.41 15.70 14.47
CA ALA A 414 -19.99 15.81 14.82
C ALA A 414 -19.80 15.83 16.35
N VAL A 415 -20.61 16.62 17.06
CA VAL A 415 -20.60 16.66 18.53
C VAL A 415 -20.96 15.31 19.14
N LYS A 416 -21.98 14.61 18.62
CA LYS A 416 -22.36 13.25 19.08
C LYS A 416 -21.27 12.21 18.83
N LEU A 417 -20.47 12.37 17.77
CA LEU A 417 -19.33 11.52 17.45
C LEU A 417 -18.10 11.83 18.33
N GLY A 418 -18.18 12.88 19.17
CA GLY A 418 -17.15 13.21 20.15
C GLY A 418 -16.32 14.46 19.84
N ARG A 419 -16.56 15.16 18.73
CA ARG A 419 -15.87 16.41 18.44
C ARG A 419 -16.43 17.55 19.29
N ASN A 420 -15.58 18.17 20.10
CA ASN A 420 -16.01 19.25 20.99
C ASN A 420 -14.92 20.36 21.10
N ASP A 421 -14.18 20.57 20.05
CA ASP A 421 -13.18 21.62 19.93
C ASP A 421 -13.81 23.01 19.69
N ALA A 422 -13.02 24.06 19.76
CA ALA A 422 -13.48 25.43 19.55
C ALA A 422 -14.04 25.62 18.13
N TRP A 423 -13.41 25.01 17.13
CA TRP A 423 -13.82 25.14 15.73
C TRP A 423 -15.25 24.66 15.48
N ILE A 424 -15.58 23.42 15.92
CA ILE A 424 -16.94 22.86 15.71
C ILE A 424 -17.99 23.63 16.49
N ASN A 425 -17.69 24.10 17.71
CA ASN A 425 -18.64 24.86 18.50
C ASN A 425 -18.90 26.27 17.91
N ILE A 426 -17.94 26.89 17.25
CA ILE A 426 -18.13 28.12 16.48
C ILE A 426 -19.08 27.87 15.30
N GLN A 427 -18.84 26.80 14.52
CA GLN A 427 -19.72 26.44 13.40
C GLN A 427 -21.14 26.09 13.88
N TYR A 428 -21.25 25.38 14.97
CA TYR A 428 -22.53 25.06 15.60
C TYR A 428 -23.27 26.32 16.02
N GLY A 429 -22.57 27.24 16.70
CA GLY A 429 -23.14 28.52 17.09
C GLY A 429 -23.62 29.36 15.90
N ALA A 430 -22.83 29.41 14.84
CA ALA A 430 -23.21 30.10 13.61
C ALA A 430 -24.46 29.49 12.95
N CYS A 431 -24.55 28.15 12.86
CA CYS A 431 -25.73 27.47 12.35
C CYS A 431 -26.97 27.69 13.21
N LEU A 432 -26.82 27.70 14.53
CA LEU A 432 -27.92 27.99 15.47
C LEU A 432 -28.40 29.45 15.33
N ALA A 433 -27.48 30.39 15.25
CA ALA A 433 -27.79 31.82 15.07
C ALA A 433 -28.60 32.06 13.78
N ASN A 434 -28.15 31.49 12.66
CA ASN A 434 -28.86 31.57 11.38
C ASN A 434 -30.17 30.77 11.34
N SER A 435 -30.39 29.89 12.34
CA SER A 435 -31.65 29.18 12.56
C SER A 435 -32.57 29.86 13.59
N ASN A 436 -32.28 31.11 13.94
CA ASN A 436 -32.98 31.94 14.96
C ASN A 436 -32.97 31.36 16.39
N ARG A 437 -32.01 30.45 16.70
CA ARG A 437 -31.80 29.87 18.04
C ARG A 437 -30.69 30.63 18.77
N PHE A 438 -30.91 31.94 18.97
CA PHE A 438 -29.84 32.86 19.41
C PHE A 438 -29.27 32.53 20.78
N GLN A 439 -30.12 32.14 21.76
CA GLN A 439 -29.64 31.82 23.11
C GLN A 439 -28.74 30.60 23.11
N GLU A 440 -29.09 29.55 22.36
CA GLU A 440 -28.29 28.34 22.22
C GLU A 440 -26.99 28.61 21.43
N ALA A 441 -27.08 29.51 20.44
CA ALA A 441 -25.88 29.97 19.69
C ALA A 441 -24.87 30.63 20.63
N ILE A 442 -25.33 31.55 21.49
CA ILE A 442 -24.50 32.23 22.49
C ILE A 442 -23.79 31.19 23.38
N GLU A 443 -24.54 30.21 23.93
CA GLU A 443 -23.95 29.18 24.79
C GLU A 443 -22.82 28.41 24.08
N LYS A 444 -22.99 28.06 22.80
CA LYS A 444 -21.97 27.36 22.02
C LYS A 444 -20.76 28.22 21.71
N LEU A 445 -20.98 29.47 21.33
CA LEU A 445 -19.91 30.42 21.03
C LEU A 445 -19.10 30.81 22.28
N GLU A 446 -19.77 31.05 23.42
CA GLU A 446 -19.09 31.31 24.69
C GLU A 446 -18.30 30.10 25.18
N TYR A 447 -18.84 28.89 25.01
CA TYR A 447 -18.11 27.65 25.29
C TYR A 447 -16.83 27.55 24.41
N ALA A 448 -16.96 27.79 23.11
CA ALA A 448 -15.80 27.78 22.20
C ALA A 448 -14.73 28.80 22.62
N LEU A 449 -15.15 29.99 23.06
CA LEU A 449 -14.23 31.02 23.55
C LEU A 449 -13.53 30.64 24.87
N SER A 450 -14.15 29.78 25.69
CA SER A 450 -13.59 29.31 26.97
C SER A 450 -12.49 28.26 26.81
N LEU A 451 -12.38 27.62 25.63
CA LEU A 451 -11.37 26.60 25.37
C LEU A 451 -10.02 27.26 25.10
N ASP A 452 -8.94 26.64 25.60
CA ASP A 452 -7.56 27.10 25.37
C ASP A 452 -7.00 26.46 24.09
N GLU A 453 -7.56 26.85 22.94
CA GLU A 453 -7.25 26.33 21.61
C GLU A 453 -7.12 27.49 20.62
N GLU A 454 -6.40 27.25 19.50
CA GLU A 454 -6.41 28.18 18.36
C GLU A 454 -7.81 28.25 17.75
N LYS A 455 -8.30 29.45 17.54
CA LYS A 455 -9.67 29.69 17.06
C LYS A 455 -9.80 31.01 16.32
N ASP A 456 -10.79 31.07 15.44
CA ASP A 456 -11.18 32.32 14.77
C ASP A 456 -11.99 33.21 15.74
N LEU A 457 -11.26 33.97 16.55
CA LEU A 457 -11.85 34.90 17.52
C LEU A 457 -12.70 35.98 16.84
N ALA A 458 -12.22 36.52 15.71
CA ALA A 458 -12.92 37.56 14.98
C ALA A 458 -14.30 37.08 14.51
N PHE A 459 -14.39 35.88 13.95
CA PHE A 459 -15.66 35.31 13.52
C PHE A 459 -16.55 34.96 14.71
N ALA A 460 -16.01 34.35 15.77
CA ALA A 460 -16.78 33.98 16.96
C ALA A 460 -17.40 35.23 17.62
N TYR A 461 -16.62 36.31 17.82
CA TYR A 461 -17.13 37.55 18.37
C TYR A 461 -18.18 38.20 17.47
N SER A 462 -17.99 38.18 16.14
CA SER A 462 -18.99 38.72 15.21
C SER A 462 -20.34 38.01 15.33
N GLN A 463 -20.33 36.69 15.47
CA GLN A 463 -21.55 35.88 15.64
C GLN A 463 -22.22 36.16 17.00
N LEU A 464 -21.44 36.31 18.07
CA LEU A 464 -21.97 36.71 19.38
C LEU A 464 -22.61 38.09 19.33
N GLY A 465 -21.92 39.08 18.75
CA GLY A 465 -22.44 40.43 18.57
C GLY A 465 -23.78 40.41 17.83
N TRP A 466 -23.84 39.67 16.73
CA TRP A 466 -25.07 39.52 15.94
C TRP A 466 -26.21 38.86 16.75
N CYS A 467 -25.94 37.80 17.51
CA CYS A 467 -26.94 37.14 18.37
C CYS A 467 -27.48 38.11 19.44
N TYR A 468 -26.61 38.85 20.15
CA TYR A 468 -27.01 39.80 21.16
C TYR A 468 -27.79 40.99 20.56
N ARG A 469 -27.43 41.47 19.36
CA ARG A 469 -28.20 42.51 18.65
C ARG A 469 -29.63 42.04 18.35
N LEU A 470 -29.79 40.81 17.85
CA LEU A 470 -31.12 40.27 17.54
C LEU A 470 -31.95 39.99 18.78
N LEU A 471 -31.32 39.80 19.93
CA LEU A 471 -31.99 39.75 21.25
C LEU A 471 -32.25 41.12 21.87
N GLY A 472 -31.79 42.22 21.26
CA GLY A 472 -31.97 43.59 21.72
C GLY A 472 -31.01 44.05 22.80
N ASP A 473 -29.95 43.29 23.11
CA ASP A 473 -28.87 43.67 24.04
C ASP A 473 -27.74 44.39 23.26
N TYR A 474 -28.04 45.63 22.90
CA TYR A 474 -27.15 46.41 22.00
C TYR A 474 -25.80 46.77 22.64
N GLU A 475 -25.75 46.94 23.98
CA GLU A 475 -24.47 47.19 24.69
C GLU A 475 -23.52 45.98 24.55
N LYS A 476 -24.02 44.77 24.79
CA LYS A 476 -23.19 43.56 24.60
C LYS A 476 -22.87 43.32 23.14
N ALA A 477 -23.82 43.53 22.24
CA ALA A 477 -23.61 43.39 20.79
C ALA A 477 -22.46 44.30 20.33
N LEU A 478 -22.51 45.57 20.71
CA LEU A 478 -21.44 46.56 20.41
C LEU A 478 -20.09 46.09 20.96
N GLY A 479 -20.06 45.62 22.23
CA GLY A 479 -18.84 45.14 22.85
C GLY A 479 -18.21 43.97 22.10
N TYR A 480 -19.01 43.04 21.60
CA TYR A 480 -18.53 41.90 20.84
C TYR A 480 -18.14 42.26 19.39
N HIS A 481 -18.88 43.15 18.73
CA HIS A 481 -18.49 43.62 17.38
C HIS A 481 -17.18 44.41 17.41
N ILE A 482 -16.94 45.25 18.43
CA ILE A 482 -15.65 45.92 18.61
C ILE A 482 -14.54 44.91 18.84
N LYS A 483 -14.72 43.89 19.67
CA LYS A 483 -13.73 42.81 19.84
C LYS A 483 -13.45 42.10 18.53
N SER A 484 -14.46 41.81 17.71
CA SER A 484 -14.30 41.22 16.40
C SER A 484 -13.41 42.09 15.48
N GLN A 485 -13.59 43.44 15.56
CA GLN A 485 -12.78 44.39 14.82
C GLN A 485 -11.32 44.43 15.33
N GLU A 486 -11.13 44.38 16.65
CA GLU A 486 -9.81 44.32 17.29
C GLU A 486 -9.04 43.06 16.88
N GLU A 487 -9.73 41.93 16.67
CA GLU A 487 -9.17 40.66 16.19
C GLU A 487 -8.98 40.65 14.65
N GLY A 488 -9.14 41.80 13.99
CA GLY A 488 -8.79 41.97 12.57
C GLY A 488 -9.95 41.94 11.59
N ARG A 489 -11.18 41.72 12.00
CA ARG A 489 -12.35 41.74 11.12
C ARG A 489 -12.87 43.16 10.92
N ASN A 490 -12.43 43.82 9.87
CA ASN A 490 -12.81 45.18 9.53
C ASN A 490 -13.43 45.29 8.13
N ASP A 491 -14.48 44.46 7.86
CA ASP A 491 -15.25 44.50 6.63
C ASP A 491 -16.47 45.47 6.73
N ALA A 492 -17.15 45.70 5.62
CA ALA A 492 -18.32 46.56 5.55
C ALA A 492 -19.42 46.07 6.50
N TRP A 493 -19.64 44.74 6.58
CA TRP A 493 -20.69 44.17 7.42
C TRP A 493 -20.48 44.46 8.92
N ILE A 494 -19.27 44.28 9.45
CA ILE A 494 -18.98 44.49 10.87
C ILE A 494 -19.15 45.95 11.27
N ASN A 495 -18.70 46.88 10.39
CA ASN A 495 -18.87 48.31 10.64
C ASN A 495 -20.35 48.72 10.59
N PHE A 496 -21.13 48.11 9.72
CA PHE A 496 -22.59 48.34 9.69
C PHE A 496 -23.28 47.82 10.95
N GLU A 497 -22.93 46.64 11.44
CA GLU A 497 -23.48 46.08 12.69
C GLU A 497 -23.14 47.00 13.90
N ILE A 498 -21.93 47.55 13.93
CA ILE A 498 -21.53 48.55 14.94
C ILE A 498 -22.38 49.82 14.82
N ALA A 499 -22.63 50.32 13.61
CA ALA A 499 -23.47 51.47 13.35
C ALA A 499 -24.90 51.25 13.89
N ILE A 500 -25.52 50.09 13.57
CA ILE A 500 -26.85 49.72 14.08
C ILE A 500 -26.88 49.67 15.63
N CYS A 501 -25.81 49.17 16.25
CA CYS A 501 -25.75 49.15 17.72
C CYS A 501 -25.68 50.55 18.29
N TYR A 502 -24.87 51.46 17.75
CA TYR A 502 -24.80 52.86 18.19
C TYR A 502 -26.14 53.59 17.96
N GLU A 503 -26.80 53.40 16.81
CA GLU A 503 -28.13 53.95 16.52
C GLU A 503 -29.12 53.57 17.63
N ASN A 504 -29.22 52.27 17.95
CA ASN A 504 -30.16 51.80 18.97
C ASN A 504 -29.79 52.24 20.41
N LEU A 505 -28.52 52.59 20.63
CA LEU A 505 -28.04 53.22 21.86
C LEU A 505 -28.21 54.76 21.87
N ASN A 506 -28.79 55.35 20.80
CA ASN A 506 -29.01 56.75 20.56
C ASN A 506 -27.72 57.61 20.41
N ASP A 507 -26.60 56.99 20.07
CA ASP A 507 -25.34 57.71 19.71
C ASP A 507 -25.26 57.84 18.17
N TYR A 508 -26.07 58.74 17.63
CA TYR A 508 -26.27 58.87 16.18
C TYR A 508 -25.00 59.43 15.47
N GLU A 509 -24.16 60.18 16.17
CA GLU A 509 -22.90 60.66 15.64
C GLU A 509 -21.96 59.49 15.33
N LYS A 510 -21.78 58.57 16.27
CA LYS A 510 -20.97 57.38 16.04
C LYS A 510 -21.63 56.41 15.09
N ALA A 511 -22.95 56.25 15.12
CA ALA A 511 -23.68 55.46 14.15
C ALA A 511 -23.36 55.92 12.73
N LEU A 512 -23.42 57.24 12.48
CA LEU A 512 -23.08 57.81 11.17
C LEU A 512 -21.60 57.58 10.80
N GLU A 513 -20.68 57.76 11.77
CA GLU A 513 -19.25 57.50 11.55
C GLU A 513 -18.99 56.10 11.05
N TYR A 514 -19.50 55.06 11.75
CA TYR A 514 -19.32 53.67 11.38
C TYR A 514 -20.10 53.27 10.11
N ALA A 515 -21.28 53.86 9.87
CA ALA A 515 -22.02 53.66 8.63
C ALA A 515 -21.25 54.20 7.41
N LEU A 516 -20.58 55.34 7.56
CA LEU A 516 -19.72 55.90 6.51
C LEU A 516 -18.44 55.07 6.30
N ILE A 517 -17.83 54.48 7.35
CA ILE A 517 -16.73 53.53 7.20
C ILE A 517 -17.22 52.31 6.43
N SER A 518 -18.39 51.74 6.76
CA SER A 518 -19.01 50.63 6.03
C SER A 518 -19.21 50.97 4.56
N TYR A 519 -19.73 52.15 4.25
CA TYR A 519 -19.92 52.66 2.89
C TYR A 519 -18.62 52.80 2.10
N GLU A 520 -17.54 53.27 2.72
CA GLU A 520 -16.25 53.37 2.02
C GLU A 520 -15.67 51.96 1.67
N LEU A 521 -15.99 50.95 2.45
CA LEU A 521 -15.60 49.53 2.19
C LEU A 521 -16.48 48.85 1.16
N ASP A 522 -17.79 49.16 1.12
CA ASP A 522 -18.74 48.71 0.11
C ASP A 522 -19.72 49.82 -0.25
N LYS A 523 -19.51 50.41 -1.43
CA LYS A 523 -20.28 51.60 -1.86
C LYS A 523 -21.66 51.30 -2.38
N ASP A 524 -21.98 50.04 -2.62
CA ASP A 524 -23.21 49.61 -3.28
C ASP A 524 -24.14 48.79 -2.36
N GLU A 525 -23.78 48.69 -1.05
CA GLU A 525 -24.65 48.05 -0.05
C GLU A 525 -25.86 48.92 0.26
N VAL A 526 -27.01 48.50 -0.20
CA VAL A 526 -28.27 49.27 -0.18
C VAL A 526 -28.76 49.58 1.23
N ASN A 527 -28.53 48.68 2.19
CA ASN A 527 -28.94 48.89 3.58
C ASN A 527 -28.08 49.97 4.23
N VAL A 528 -26.77 49.98 3.98
CA VAL A 528 -25.85 50.97 4.47
C VAL A 528 -26.20 52.36 3.94
N LEU A 529 -26.44 52.45 2.61
CA LEU A 529 -26.87 53.72 1.99
C LEU A 529 -28.15 54.28 2.60
N SER A 530 -29.12 53.41 2.82
CA SER A 530 -30.40 53.83 3.43
C SER A 530 -30.25 54.31 4.87
N GLU A 531 -29.39 53.62 5.62
CA GLU A 531 -29.09 53.94 7.01
C GLU A 531 -28.39 55.30 7.12
N ILE A 532 -27.37 55.53 6.29
CA ILE A 532 -26.69 56.84 6.24
C ILE A 532 -27.68 57.97 5.92
N GLY A 533 -28.56 57.73 4.93
CA GLY A 533 -29.56 58.72 4.57
C GLY A 533 -30.54 58.98 5.69
N TRP A 534 -31.01 57.96 6.41
CA TRP A 534 -31.85 58.09 7.58
C TRP A 534 -31.16 58.85 8.71
N LEU A 535 -29.90 58.51 9.04
CA LEU A 535 -29.09 59.18 10.07
C LEU A 535 -28.90 60.66 9.76
N TYR A 536 -28.57 61.01 8.51
CA TYR A 536 -28.47 62.43 8.10
C TYR A 536 -29.82 63.16 8.23
N ASN A 537 -30.95 62.56 7.82
CA ASN A 537 -32.25 63.16 7.98
C ASN A 537 -32.59 63.36 9.46
N TYR A 538 -32.32 62.41 10.34
CA TYR A 538 -32.56 62.49 11.76
C TYR A 538 -31.72 63.61 12.39
N MET A 539 -30.49 63.82 11.95
CA MET A 539 -29.59 64.87 12.38
C MET A 539 -29.91 66.24 11.74
N GLY A 540 -30.95 66.32 10.91
CA GLY A 540 -31.35 67.55 10.22
C GLY A 540 -30.46 67.99 9.04
N LYS A 541 -29.57 67.11 8.58
CA LYS A 541 -28.65 67.32 7.45
C LYS A 541 -29.25 66.83 6.12
N TYR A 542 -30.35 67.39 5.73
CA TYR A 542 -31.21 66.91 4.65
C TYR A 542 -30.58 66.88 3.28
N GLU A 543 -29.68 67.87 3.00
CA GLU A 543 -28.95 67.94 1.71
C GLU A 543 -27.92 66.81 1.60
N ASP A 544 -27.30 66.43 2.72
CA ASP A 544 -26.33 65.35 2.77
C ASP A 544 -27.02 63.97 2.69
N ALA A 545 -28.26 63.81 3.16
CA ALA A 545 -29.05 62.57 3.11
C ALA A 545 -29.44 62.16 1.69
N LEU A 546 -29.82 63.12 0.87
CA LEU A 546 -30.47 62.89 -0.41
C LEU A 546 -29.64 62.06 -1.41
N PRO A 547 -28.32 62.30 -1.59
CA PRO A 547 -27.49 61.48 -2.50
C PRO A 547 -27.47 60.00 -2.14
N PHE A 548 -27.38 59.68 -0.86
CA PHE A 548 -27.35 58.26 -0.39
C PHE A 548 -28.70 57.57 -0.59
N LEU A 549 -29.80 58.27 -0.27
CA LEU A 549 -31.15 57.73 -0.43
C LEU A 549 -31.51 57.51 -1.91
N LEU A 550 -31.11 58.45 -2.79
CA LEU A 550 -31.33 58.30 -4.24
C LEU A 550 -30.48 57.15 -4.79
N LYS A 551 -29.23 57.01 -4.36
CA LYS A 551 -28.39 55.87 -4.76
C LYS A 551 -28.96 54.53 -4.28
N ALA A 552 -29.47 54.43 -3.07
CA ALA A 552 -30.17 53.23 -2.58
C ALA A 552 -31.39 52.90 -3.45
N GLN A 553 -32.13 53.93 -3.89
CA GLN A 553 -33.26 53.75 -4.80
C GLN A 553 -32.84 53.31 -6.21
N GLU A 554 -31.75 53.84 -6.75
CA GLU A 554 -31.17 53.41 -8.03
C GLU A 554 -30.72 51.97 -8.00
N LEU A 555 -30.19 51.52 -6.89
CA LEU A 555 -29.75 50.13 -6.63
C LEU A 555 -30.92 49.16 -6.34
N GLY A 556 -32.15 49.65 -6.43
CA GLY A 556 -33.35 48.83 -6.41
C GLY A 556 -34.19 48.91 -5.13
N ARG A 557 -33.79 49.61 -4.09
CA ARG A 557 -34.62 49.80 -2.90
C ARG A 557 -35.72 50.82 -3.16
N ASN A 558 -36.93 50.33 -3.33
CA ASN A 558 -38.10 51.14 -3.68
C ASN A 558 -39.32 50.78 -2.79
N ASP A 559 -39.11 50.70 -1.50
CA ASP A 559 -40.15 50.47 -0.50
C ASP A 559 -40.75 51.80 0.05
N GLU A 560 -41.76 51.73 0.93
CA GLU A 560 -42.38 52.84 1.60
C GLU A 560 -41.35 53.68 2.37
N GLY A 561 -40.44 53.02 3.11
CA GLY A 561 -39.45 53.69 3.97
C GLY A 561 -38.51 54.58 3.16
N ILE A 562 -37.88 54.07 2.10
CA ILE A 562 -36.95 54.87 1.29
C ILE A 562 -37.63 56.05 0.60
N ASN A 563 -38.88 55.88 0.09
CA ASN A 563 -39.59 56.96 -0.52
C ASN A 563 -40.02 58.04 0.49
N THR A 564 -40.31 57.67 1.75
CA THR A 564 -40.61 58.59 2.84
C THR A 564 -39.36 59.39 3.22
N GLU A 565 -38.21 58.74 3.39
CA GLU A 565 -36.93 59.39 3.72
C GLU A 565 -36.47 60.37 2.62
N ILE A 566 -36.60 59.99 1.34
CA ILE A 566 -36.33 60.89 0.21
C ILE A 566 -37.29 62.12 0.26
N ALA A 567 -38.58 61.90 0.56
CA ALA A 567 -39.53 62.99 0.65
C ALA A 567 -39.22 63.95 1.82
N VAL A 568 -38.80 63.44 2.97
CA VAL A 568 -38.35 64.24 4.12
C VAL A 568 -37.15 65.10 3.71
N SER A 569 -36.11 64.52 3.08
CA SER A 569 -34.93 65.23 2.59
C SER A 569 -35.32 66.36 1.61
N LEU A 570 -36.14 66.01 0.59
CA LEU A 570 -36.60 66.99 -0.43
C LEU A 570 -37.44 68.10 0.15
N GLY A 571 -38.42 67.75 1.02
CA GLY A 571 -39.32 68.72 1.59
C GLY A 571 -38.62 69.71 2.51
N ARG A 572 -37.67 69.24 3.30
CA ARG A 572 -36.84 70.06 4.22
C ARG A 572 -35.78 70.86 3.52
N SER A 573 -35.33 70.42 2.34
CA SER A 573 -34.40 71.19 1.46
C SER A 573 -35.14 72.16 0.52
N GLY A 574 -36.46 72.28 0.64
CA GLY A 574 -37.24 73.27 -0.12
C GLY A 574 -37.90 72.72 -1.42
N ASN A 575 -37.65 71.49 -1.83
CA ASN A 575 -38.18 70.85 -3.03
C ASN A 575 -39.56 70.20 -2.76
N VAL A 576 -40.52 71.02 -2.27
CA VAL A 576 -41.81 70.58 -1.77
C VAL A 576 -42.64 69.83 -2.82
N LYS A 577 -42.57 70.18 -4.11
CA LYS A 577 -43.33 69.55 -5.16
C LYS A 577 -42.92 68.08 -5.35
N GLU A 578 -41.63 67.81 -5.43
CA GLU A 578 -41.06 66.47 -5.59
C GLU A 578 -41.28 65.63 -4.32
N ALA A 579 -41.18 66.27 -3.14
CA ALA A 579 -41.49 65.64 -1.86
C ALA A 579 -42.94 65.09 -1.82
N ILE A 580 -43.93 65.90 -2.31
CA ILE A 580 -45.33 65.48 -2.37
C ILE A 580 -45.50 64.27 -3.35
N GLU A 581 -44.80 64.25 -4.46
CA GLU A 581 -44.84 63.15 -5.40
C GLU A 581 -44.30 61.84 -4.78
N LYS A 582 -43.18 61.93 -4.08
CA LYS A 582 -42.57 60.78 -3.34
C LYS A 582 -43.48 60.29 -2.21
N LEU A 583 -44.11 61.18 -1.41
CA LEU A 583 -45.07 60.81 -0.37
C LEU A 583 -46.34 60.14 -0.94
N LYS A 584 -46.82 60.63 -2.07
CA LYS A 584 -47.97 59.96 -2.74
C LYS A 584 -47.57 58.55 -3.20
N LYS A 585 -46.37 58.37 -3.72
CA LYS A 585 -45.86 57.06 -4.10
C LYS A 585 -45.70 56.14 -2.91
N SER A 586 -45.15 56.60 -1.80
CA SER A 586 -45.03 55.87 -0.53
C SER A 586 -46.43 55.41 -0.01
N LEU A 587 -47.45 56.30 -0.02
CA LEU A 587 -48.81 55.98 0.40
C LEU A 587 -49.47 54.91 -0.46
N THR A 588 -49.24 54.88 -1.76
CA THR A 588 -49.78 53.81 -2.64
C THR A 588 -49.19 52.46 -2.36
N MET A 589 -47.93 52.38 -1.92
CA MET A 589 -47.24 51.15 -1.54
C MET A 589 -47.79 50.56 -0.24
N VAL A 590 -48.14 51.38 0.73
CA VAL A 590 -48.79 50.91 2.02
C VAL A 590 -50.08 50.16 1.73
N ASP A 591 -50.91 50.67 0.78
CA ASP A 591 -52.15 50.03 0.43
C ASP A 591 -51.97 48.67 -0.27
N GLU A 592 -50.95 48.52 -1.12
CA GLU A 592 -50.59 47.24 -1.78
C GLU A 592 -50.05 46.21 -0.82
N ASP A 593 -49.20 46.58 0.13
CA ASP A 593 -48.68 45.66 1.18
C ASP A 593 -49.77 45.16 2.14
N ASN A 594 -50.73 46.01 2.48
CA ASN A 594 -51.89 45.62 3.29
C ASN A 594 -52.86 44.67 2.57
N ILE A 595 -52.95 44.76 1.25
CA ILE A 595 -53.73 43.86 0.43
C ILE A 595 -53.04 42.50 0.30
N SER A 596 -51.72 42.48 0.10
CA SER A 596 -50.95 41.22 -0.01
C SER A 596 -50.91 40.42 1.31
N GLN A 597 -50.86 41.06 2.47
CA GLN A 597 -50.94 40.37 3.78
C GLN A 597 -52.33 39.81 4.11
N LYS A 598 -53.40 40.24 3.43
CA LYS A 598 -54.77 39.68 3.63
C LYS A 598 -55.12 38.55 2.65
N ILE A 599 -54.26 38.26 1.67
CA ILE A 599 -54.45 37.20 0.68
C ILE A 599 -53.64 35.93 0.97
N PHE A 600 -52.69 36.01 1.88
CA PHE A 600 -51.95 34.89 2.44
C PHE A 600 -52.28 34.71 3.93
#